data_e8d9c36694ff415bc11aa96fa355fc33
#
_entry.id   e8d9c36694ff415bc11aa96fa355fc33
#
_cell.length_a   1.000
_cell.length_b   1.000
_cell.length_c   1.000
_cell.angle_alpha   90.00
_cell.angle_beta   90.00
_cell.angle_gamma   90.00
#
_symmetry.space_group_name_H-M   'P 1'
#
loop_
_entity.id
_entity.type
_entity.pdbx_description
1 polymer ?
#
loop_
_entity_poly.entity_id
_entity_poly.type
_entity_poly.pdbx_seq_one_letter_code
_entity_poly.pdbx_strand_id
1 'polypeptide(L)'
;IIEKLSGNPLKGKGGTNQRFKNLRPFGMLDDCFDLCMADEMYAKRVNAVYEKCEGDKVLTELPSAKEMDELWHNPKFKTVKKWSNIYNANAIPTKLRSIGYTKEHWDNGKQLSEKQVAILAEVEHNRWNVEELLLGYRPVTKKEQEEIEQKVALKNKKRDEEYAHYDIRPYNDLRNGSEKYDIALTRHLLLIAKPDEKL
;
A
#
# COMPACT_ATOMS: atom_id res chain seq x y z
N ILE A 1 2.16 19.81 6.25
CA ILE A 1 2.00 21.06 7.06
C ILE A 1 3.17 21.19 8.04
N ILE A 2 3.49 20.16 8.82
CA ILE A 2 4.61 20.19 9.79
C ILE A 2 5.95 20.46 9.09
N GLU A 3 6.23 19.80 7.97
CA GLU A 3 7.43 20.02 7.16
C GLU A 3 7.55 21.47 6.68
N LYS A 4 6.44 22.09 6.29
CA LYS A 4 6.43 23.53 5.91
C LYS A 4 6.69 24.46 7.09
N LEU A 5 6.27 24.05 8.28
CA LEU A 5 6.46 24.83 9.52
C LEU A 5 7.85 24.65 10.11
N SER A 6 8.41 23.45 10.04
CA SER A 6 9.74 23.14 10.60
C SER A 6 10.90 23.51 9.67
N GLY A 7 10.63 23.75 8.38
CA GLY A 7 11.67 24.05 7.39
C GLY A 7 12.57 22.83 7.17
N ASN A 8 12.07 21.81 6.50
CA ASN A 8 12.76 20.53 6.32
C ASN A 8 14.21 20.71 5.79
N PRO A 9 15.24 20.35 6.56
CA PRO A 9 16.64 20.50 6.16
C PRO A 9 17.06 19.52 5.04
N LEU A 10 16.28 18.49 4.76
CA LEU A 10 16.64 17.44 3.80
C LEU A 10 16.53 17.86 2.33
N LYS A 11 15.84 18.95 2.02
CA LYS A 11 15.75 19.49 0.65
C LYS A 11 16.51 20.82 0.53
N GLY A 12 17.80 20.81 0.72
CA GLY A 12 18.75 21.90 0.64
C GLY A 12 18.23 23.21 0.01
N LYS A 13 18.36 24.33 0.72
CA LYS A 13 18.00 25.73 0.39
C LYS A 13 16.62 26.25 0.84
N GLY A 14 15.93 25.61 1.75
CA GLY A 14 14.81 26.22 2.46
C GLY A 14 15.33 26.84 3.76
N GLY A 15 15.19 28.14 3.96
CA GLY A 15 15.56 28.77 5.22
C GLY A 15 14.80 28.14 6.39
N THR A 16 15.52 27.75 7.44
CA THR A 16 14.92 27.23 8.66
C THR A 16 14.02 28.31 9.26
N ASN A 17 12.75 28.02 9.46
CA ASN A 17 11.86 28.91 10.16
C ASN A 17 12.27 28.94 11.65
N GLN A 18 13.02 29.96 12.05
CA GLN A 18 13.57 30.11 13.41
C GLN A 18 12.50 29.99 14.52
N ARG A 19 11.25 30.37 14.21
CA ARG A 19 10.14 30.33 15.16
C ARG A 19 9.75 28.90 15.55
N PHE A 20 9.99 27.94 14.67
CA PHE A 20 9.60 26.54 14.86
C PHE A 20 10.80 25.57 14.80
N LYS A 21 12.01 26.08 15.04
CA LYS A 21 13.26 25.31 14.94
C LYS A 21 13.29 24.03 15.80
N ASN A 22 12.50 24.00 16.88
CA ASN A 22 12.40 22.85 17.80
C ASN A 22 11.24 21.91 17.46
N LEU A 23 10.43 22.24 16.43
CA LEU A 23 9.36 21.36 15.98
C LEU A 23 9.99 20.19 15.19
N ARG A 24 9.90 19.00 15.74
CA ARG A 24 10.35 17.76 15.10
C ARG A 24 9.13 16.99 14.63
N PRO A 25 9.03 16.63 13.36
CA PRO A 25 8.03 15.69 12.89
C PRO A 25 8.33 14.33 13.55
N PHE A 26 7.44 13.84 14.39
CA PHE A 26 7.56 12.53 15.03
C PHE A 26 6.68 11.51 14.31
N GLY A 27 7.26 10.35 14.00
CA GLY A 27 6.54 9.27 13.29
C GLY A 27 6.21 9.61 11.85
N MET A 28 6.84 10.62 11.26
CA MET A 28 6.72 10.97 9.87
C MET A 28 7.80 10.30 9.02
N LEU A 29 7.47 10.15 7.78
CA LEU A 29 8.15 9.38 6.75
C LEU A 29 9.66 9.55 6.69
N ASP A 30 10.23 10.71 7.02
CA ASP A 30 11.66 10.95 6.88
C ASP A 30 12.50 10.27 7.99
N ASP A 31 12.00 10.18 9.23
CA ASP A 31 12.68 9.41 10.30
C ASP A 31 12.46 7.90 10.12
N CYS A 32 11.41 7.52 9.40
CA CYS A 32 11.18 6.16 8.95
C CYS A 32 11.88 5.86 7.61
N PHE A 33 12.31 6.88 6.87
CA PHE A 33 12.82 6.74 5.49
C PHE A 33 14.17 6.05 5.43
N ASP A 34 15.05 6.23 6.39
CA ASP A 34 16.29 5.45 6.47
C ASP A 34 16.01 3.98 6.78
N LEU A 35 14.95 3.70 7.53
CA LEU A 35 14.37 2.37 7.67
C LEU A 35 13.65 1.94 6.38
N CYS A 36 13.01 2.87 5.66
CA CYS A 36 12.24 2.62 4.44
C CYS A 36 13.09 2.54 3.17
N MET A 37 14.36 2.93 3.15
CA MET A 37 15.24 2.70 1.99
C MET A 37 15.52 1.21 1.78
N ALA A 38 15.55 0.43 2.87
CA ALA A 38 15.48 -1.03 2.77
C ALA A 38 14.12 -1.51 2.23
N ASP A 39 13.07 -0.74 2.44
CA ASP A 39 11.68 -1.08 2.13
C ASP A 39 11.26 -0.72 0.71
N GLU A 40 12.03 0.10 -0.03
CA GLU A 40 11.76 0.31 -1.46
C GLU A 40 11.78 -1.01 -2.22
N MET A 41 12.65 -1.93 -1.82
CA MET A 41 12.69 -3.28 -2.38
C MET A 41 11.39 -4.03 -2.11
N TYR A 42 10.88 -4.00 -0.88
CA TYR A 42 9.60 -4.63 -0.55
C TYR A 42 8.43 -3.92 -1.26
N ALA A 43 8.47 -2.60 -1.40
CA ALA A 43 7.47 -1.85 -2.16
C ALA A 43 7.49 -2.20 -3.67
N LYS A 44 8.67 -2.42 -4.25
CA LYS A 44 8.81 -2.94 -5.63
C LYS A 44 8.22 -4.34 -5.77
N ARG A 45 8.40 -5.20 -4.77
CA ARG A 45 7.79 -6.55 -4.74
C ARG A 45 6.26 -6.48 -4.63
N VAL A 46 5.73 -5.60 -3.76
CA VAL A 46 4.29 -5.32 -3.68
C VAL A 46 3.75 -4.88 -5.04
N ASN A 47 4.44 -3.94 -5.69
CA ASN A 47 4.06 -3.47 -7.02
C ASN A 47 4.09 -4.60 -8.05
N ALA A 48 5.13 -5.42 -8.05
CA ALA A 48 5.26 -6.53 -8.99
C ALA A 48 4.12 -7.55 -8.83
N VAL A 49 3.74 -7.88 -7.60
CA VAL A 49 2.58 -8.73 -7.33
C VAL A 49 1.31 -8.08 -7.86
N TYR A 50 1.09 -6.80 -7.58
CA TYR A 50 -0.09 -6.07 -8.05
C TYR A 50 -0.21 -6.06 -9.58
N GLU A 51 0.89 -5.84 -10.29
CA GLU A 51 0.91 -5.76 -11.76
C GLU A 51 0.88 -7.14 -12.44
N LYS A 52 1.35 -8.21 -11.78
CA LYS A 52 1.45 -9.55 -12.37
C LYS A 52 0.33 -10.51 -11.95
N CYS A 53 -0.35 -10.22 -10.84
CA CYS A 53 -1.48 -11.02 -10.38
C CYS A 53 -2.78 -10.51 -11.00
N GLU A 54 -3.07 -10.95 -12.22
CA GLU A 54 -4.38 -10.78 -12.83
C GLU A 54 -5.30 -11.95 -12.43
N GLY A 55 -6.41 -11.62 -11.75
CA GLY A 55 -7.39 -12.62 -11.31
C GLY A 55 -6.83 -13.59 -10.26
N ASP A 56 -7.07 -14.89 -10.46
CA ASP A 56 -6.66 -15.96 -9.52
C ASP A 56 -5.22 -16.46 -9.74
N LYS A 57 -4.42 -15.75 -10.55
CA LYS A 57 -3.04 -16.15 -10.81
C LYS A 57 -2.21 -16.08 -9.53
N VAL A 58 -1.61 -17.20 -9.17
CA VAL A 58 -0.66 -17.31 -8.06
C VAL A 58 0.76 -17.36 -8.60
N LEU A 59 1.60 -16.46 -8.11
CA LEU A 59 3.04 -16.45 -8.42
C LEU A 59 3.75 -17.44 -7.49
N THR A 60 4.61 -18.26 -8.03
CA THR A 60 5.52 -19.14 -7.28
C THR A 60 6.84 -18.44 -6.96
N GLU A 61 7.19 -17.41 -7.73
CA GLU A 61 8.38 -16.59 -7.58
C GLU A 61 8.09 -15.15 -8.01
N LEU A 62 8.88 -14.21 -7.50
CA LEU A 62 8.81 -12.82 -7.92
C LEU A 62 9.53 -12.62 -9.27
N PRO A 63 9.14 -11.62 -10.05
CA PRO A 63 9.91 -11.20 -11.23
C PRO A 63 11.36 -10.86 -10.86
N SER A 64 12.25 -10.88 -11.84
CA SER A 64 13.64 -10.48 -11.63
C SER A 64 13.77 -9.06 -11.09
N ALA A 65 14.86 -8.77 -10.36
CA ALA A 65 15.14 -7.44 -9.84
C ALA A 65 15.07 -6.36 -10.94
N LYS A 66 15.59 -6.67 -12.14
CA LYS A 66 15.53 -5.79 -13.29
C LYS A 66 14.08 -5.49 -13.72
N GLU A 67 13.25 -6.51 -13.82
CA GLU A 67 11.85 -6.35 -14.22
C GLU A 67 11.05 -5.58 -13.15
N MET A 68 11.28 -5.84 -11.87
CA MET A 68 10.67 -5.07 -10.78
C MET A 68 11.08 -3.60 -10.83
N ASP A 69 12.32 -3.32 -11.16
CA ASP A 69 12.86 -1.96 -11.34
C ASP A 69 12.23 -1.25 -12.55
N GLU A 70 12.06 -1.94 -13.67
CA GLU A 70 11.37 -1.41 -14.85
C GLU A 70 9.92 -1.05 -14.56
N LEU A 71 9.20 -1.91 -13.83
CA LEU A 71 7.83 -1.63 -13.39
C LEU A 71 7.77 -0.41 -12.46
N TRP A 72 8.71 -0.30 -11.52
CA TRP A 72 8.77 0.78 -10.53
C TRP A 72 9.12 2.13 -11.14
N HIS A 73 9.96 2.17 -12.17
CA HIS A 73 10.39 3.38 -12.85
C HIS A 73 9.56 3.69 -14.11
N ASN A 74 8.49 2.94 -14.35
CA ASN A 74 7.60 3.22 -15.48
C ASN A 74 7.03 4.65 -15.35
N PRO A 75 7.19 5.51 -16.39
CA PRO A 75 6.70 6.90 -16.35
C PRO A 75 5.19 7.03 -16.11
N LYS A 76 4.41 6.00 -16.44
CA LYS A 76 2.96 5.94 -16.19
C LYS A 76 2.62 5.57 -14.75
N PHE A 77 3.59 5.12 -13.97
CA PHE A 77 3.38 4.71 -12.59
C PHE A 77 3.33 5.93 -11.68
N LYS A 78 2.12 6.27 -11.22
CA LYS A 78 1.86 7.49 -10.44
C LYS A 78 2.55 7.43 -9.08
N THR A 79 3.09 8.57 -8.63
CA THR A 79 3.74 8.72 -7.31
C THR A 79 2.84 8.26 -6.16
N VAL A 80 1.54 8.56 -6.23
CA VAL A 80 0.57 8.12 -5.20
C VAL A 80 0.50 6.61 -5.06
N LYS A 81 0.63 5.87 -6.16
CA LYS A 81 0.69 4.41 -6.13
C LYS A 81 2.00 3.88 -5.52
N LYS A 82 3.11 4.58 -5.74
CA LYS A 82 4.38 4.24 -5.09
C LYS A 82 4.27 4.33 -3.58
N TRP A 83 3.68 5.42 -3.08
CA TRP A 83 3.42 5.60 -1.66
C TRP A 83 2.50 4.51 -1.09
N SER A 84 1.43 4.16 -1.79
CA SER A 84 0.54 3.08 -1.36
C SER A 84 1.27 1.75 -1.22
N ASN A 85 2.17 1.42 -2.17
CA ASN A 85 2.98 0.22 -2.10
C ASN A 85 4.01 0.27 -0.95
N ILE A 86 4.59 1.43 -0.65
CA ILE A 86 5.49 1.64 0.50
C ILE A 86 4.71 1.43 1.80
N TYR A 87 3.53 2.01 1.95
CA TYR A 87 2.69 1.82 3.14
C TYR A 87 2.25 0.36 3.31
N ASN A 88 1.94 -0.33 2.21
CA ASN A 88 1.63 -1.76 2.25
C ASN A 88 2.84 -2.56 2.75
N ALA A 89 4.03 -2.32 2.19
CA ALA A 89 5.28 -2.96 2.57
C ALA A 89 5.60 -2.76 4.06
N ASN A 90 5.48 -1.53 4.55
CA ASN A 90 5.73 -1.18 5.95
C ASN A 90 4.72 -1.86 6.91
N ALA A 91 3.53 -2.19 6.45
CA ALA A 91 2.52 -2.89 7.23
C ALA A 91 2.77 -4.41 7.33
N ILE A 92 3.66 -5.00 6.54
CA ILE A 92 3.90 -6.45 6.50
C ILE A 92 4.22 -7.05 7.88
N PRO A 93 5.16 -6.50 8.67
CA PRO A 93 5.46 -7.06 9.98
C PRO A 93 4.26 -7.03 10.94
N THR A 94 3.44 -5.98 10.85
CA THR A 94 2.23 -5.86 11.66
C THR A 94 1.15 -6.85 11.23
N LYS A 95 0.97 -7.05 9.93
CA LYS A 95 0.06 -8.06 9.39
C LYS A 95 0.44 -9.47 9.85
N LEU A 96 1.71 -9.84 9.75
CA LEU A 96 2.19 -11.15 10.20
C LEU A 96 1.99 -11.35 11.71
N ARG A 97 2.29 -10.33 12.51
CA ARG A 97 2.04 -10.38 13.96
C ARG A 97 0.57 -10.53 14.30
N SER A 98 -0.33 -9.88 13.57
CA SER A 98 -1.78 -9.92 13.84
C SER A 98 -2.39 -11.32 13.72
N ILE A 99 -1.78 -12.19 12.95
CA ILE A 99 -2.19 -13.60 12.79
C ILE A 99 -1.31 -14.57 13.57
N GLY A 100 -0.44 -14.08 14.46
CA GLY A 100 0.48 -14.89 15.24
C GLY A 100 1.56 -15.60 14.40
N TYR A 101 1.92 -15.05 13.23
CA TYR A 101 2.99 -15.59 12.41
C TYR A 101 4.35 -15.22 13.02
N THR A 102 5.14 -16.21 13.40
CA THR A 102 6.41 -16.04 14.13
C THR A 102 7.61 -16.37 13.24
N LYS A 103 8.82 -16.05 13.75
CA LYS A 103 10.08 -16.46 13.11
C LYS A 103 10.15 -17.99 12.96
N GLU A 104 9.68 -18.76 13.94
CA GLU A 104 9.64 -20.23 13.88
C GLU A 104 8.77 -20.71 12.72
N HIS A 105 7.61 -20.08 12.51
CA HIS A 105 6.76 -20.38 11.34
C HIS A 105 7.48 -20.12 10.03
N TRP A 106 8.25 -19.04 9.98
CA TRP A 106 9.06 -18.67 8.82
C TRP A 106 10.15 -19.70 8.55
N ASP A 107 10.95 -20.01 9.57
CA ASP A 107 12.07 -20.95 9.47
C ASP A 107 11.62 -22.36 9.06
N ASN A 108 10.41 -22.75 9.44
CA ASN A 108 9.76 -24.02 9.06
C ASN A 108 9.01 -23.97 7.72
N GLY A 109 9.07 -22.86 6.98
CA GLY A 109 8.41 -22.71 5.68
C GLY A 109 6.88 -22.78 5.73
N LYS A 110 6.26 -22.46 6.89
CA LYS A 110 4.82 -22.52 7.07
C LYS A 110 4.10 -21.54 6.18
N GLN A 111 3.19 -22.03 5.34
CA GLN A 111 2.36 -21.20 4.48
C GLN A 111 1.15 -20.62 5.23
N LEU A 112 0.60 -19.52 4.70
CA LEU A 112 -0.66 -18.97 5.20
C LEU A 112 -1.82 -19.86 4.80
N SER A 113 -2.72 -20.13 5.74
CA SER A 113 -4.00 -20.79 5.44
C SER A 113 -4.95 -19.82 4.73
N GLU A 114 -5.92 -20.34 3.98
CA GLU A 114 -6.96 -19.52 3.32
C GLU A 114 -7.72 -18.63 4.31
N LYS A 115 -7.94 -19.11 5.54
CA LYS A 115 -8.54 -18.31 6.61
C LYS A 115 -7.65 -17.11 7.00
N GLN A 116 -6.33 -17.30 7.10
CA GLN A 116 -5.39 -16.23 7.38
C GLN A 116 -5.30 -15.24 6.22
N VAL A 117 -5.29 -15.74 4.98
CA VAL A 117 -5.34 -14.91 3.78
C VAL A 117 -6.58 -14.01 3.78
N ALA A 118 -7.76 -14.57 4.07
CA ALA A 118 -9.00 -13.80 4.11
C ALA A 118 -8.99 -12.72 5.21
N ILE A 119 -8.52 -13.04 6.41
CA ILE A 119 -8.38 -12.06 7.51
C ILE A 119 -7.42 -10.93 7.10
N LEU A 120 -6.28 -11.28 6.53
CA LEU A 120 -5.28 -10.29 6.15
C LEU A 120 -5.70 -9.45 4.94
N ALA A 121 -6.53 -9.98 4.04
CA ALA A 121 -7.11 -9.22 2.94
C ALA A 121 -8.04 -8.12 3.47
N GLU A 122 -8.87 -8.42 4.46
CA GLU A 122 -9.69 -7.41 5.14
C GLU A 122 -8.81 -6.36 5.87
N VAL A 123 -7.74 -6.79 6.55
CA VAL A 123 -6.77 -5.89 7.20
C VAL A 123 -6.12 -4.96 6.17
N GLU A 124 -5.71 -5.49 5.01
CA GLU A 124 -5.12 -4.68 3.95
C GLU A 124 -6.12 -3.67 3.38
N HIS A 125 -7.33 -4.09 3.11
CA HIS A 125 -8.37 -3.19 2.64
C HIS A 125 -8.66 -2.06 3.63
N ASN A 126 -8.73 -2.37 4.92
CA ASN A 126 -8.93 -1.37 5.97
C ASN A 126 -7.73 -0.41 6.06
N ARG A 127 -6.49 -0.90 5.93
CA ARG A 127 -5.30 -0.06 5.84
C ARG A 127 -5.40 0.91 4.65
N TRP A 128 -5.75 0.39 3.48
CA TRP A 128 -5.90 1.18 2.26
C TRP A 128 -7.03 2.20 2.37
N ASN A 129 -8.18 1.85 2.95
CA ASN A 129 -9.26 2.79 3.24
C ASN A 129 -8.77 3.97 4.09
N VAL A 130 -7.99 3.72 5.14
CA VAL A 130 -7.43 4.78 5.98
C VAL A 130 -6.47 5.66 5.19
N GLU A 131 -5.63 5.08 4.34
CA GLU A 131 -4.72 5.80 3.46
C GLU A 131 -5.50 6.76 2.55
N GLU A 132 -6.53 6.28 1.84
CA GLU A 132 -7.33 7.09 0.94
C GLU A 132 -8.05 8.24 1.67
N LEU A 133 -8.61 7.96 2.86
CA LEU A 133 -9.22 8.99 3.70
C LEU A 133 -8.21 10.07 4.12
N LEU A 134 -6.97 9.69 4.46
CA LEU A 134 -5.90 10.64 4.80
C LEU A 134 -5.42 11.44 3.59
N LEU A 135 -5.53 10.90 2.38
CA LEU A 135 -5.25 11.61 1.13
C LEU A 135 -6.38 12.57 0.73
N GLY A 136 -7.47 12.60 1.48
CA GLY A 136 -8.60 13.50 1.28
C GLY A 136 -9.72 12.92 0.42
N TYR A 137 -9.65 11.64 0.07
CA TYR A 137 -10.77 10.96 -0.58
C TYR A 137 -11.89 10.72 0.44
N ARG A 138 -13.10 10.62 -0.06
CA ARG A 138 -14.30 10.25 0.71
C ARG A 138 -14.99 9.03 0.09
N PRO A 139 -15.75 8.26 0.86
CA PRO A 139 -16.62 7.26 0.28
C PRO A 139 -17.70 7.92 -0.62
N VAL A 140 -18.15 7.20 -1.62
CA VAL A 140 -19.31 7.63 -2.41
C VAL A 140 -20.59 7.55 -1.58
N THR A 141 -21.51 8.47 -1.83
CA THR A 141 -22.87 8.41 -1.28
C THR A 141 -23.67 7.28 -1.95
N LYS A 142 -24.80 6.88 -1.37
CA LYS A 142 -25.69 5.88 -2.00
C LYS A 142 -26.12 6.27 -3.42
N LYS A 143 -26.48 7.54 -3.62
CA LYS A 143 -26.86 8.06 -4.94
C LYS A 143 -25.72 7.95 -5.95
N GLU A 144 -24.50 8.36 -5.55
CA GLU A 144 -23.32 8.25 -6.41
C GLU A 144 -22.98 6.78 -6.72
N GLN A 145 -23.17 5.89 -5.76
CA GLN A 145 -23.00 4.46 -5.97
C GLN A 145 -23.97 3.95 -7.05
N GLU A 146 -25.24 4.27 -6.95
CA GLU A 146 -26.26 3.89 -7.96
C GLU A 146 -25.92 4.45 -9.35
N GLU A 147 -25.47 5.70 -9.43
CA GLU A 147 -25.02 6.32 -10.67
C GLU A 147 -23.81 5.58 -11.29
N ILE A 148 -22.84 5.19 -10.47
CA ILE A 148 -21.64 4.45 -10.92
C ILE A 148 -22.02 3.04 -11.38
N GLU A 149 -22.91 2.35 -10.67
CA GLU A 149 -23.38 1.01 -11.02
C GLU A 149 -24.13 1.00 -12.35
N GLN A 150 -24.88 2.06 -12.65
CA GLN A 150 -25.51 2.25 -13.96
C GLN A 150 -24.51 2.64 -15.05
N LYS A 151 -23.47 3.39 -14.71
CA LYS A 151 -22.47 3.90 -15.66
C LYS A 151 -21.06 3.85 -15.07
N VAL A 152 -20.39 2.72 -15.23
CA VAL A 152 -19.05 2.46 -14.66
C VAL A 152 -18.01 3.53 -14.99
N ALA A 153 -18.11 4.19 -16.15
CA ALA A 153 -17.21 5.29 -16.52
C ALA A 153 -17.21 6.46 -15.52
N LEU A 154 -18.28 6.62 -14.72
CA LEU A 154 -18.36 7.64 -13.68
C LEU A 154 -17.42 7.36 -12.49
N LYS A 155 -17.01 6.11 -12.26
CA LYS A 155 -16.12 5.72 -11.16
C LYS A 155 -14.84 6.57 -11.15
N ASN A 156 -14.15 6.62 -12.27
CA ASN A 156 -12.91 7.38 -12.40
C ASN A 156 -13.15 8.89 -12.33
N LYS A 157 -14.21 9.37 -12.98
CA LYS A 157 -14.57 10.79 -12.94
C LYS A 157 -14.82 11.28 -11.52
N LYS A 158 -15.64 10.58 -10.75
CA LYS A 158 -15.91 10.96 -9.35
C LYS A 158 -14.67 10.89 -8.46
N ARG A 159 -13.81 9.89 -8.67
CA ARG A 159 -12.53 9.80 -7.95
C ARG A 159 -11.62 10.99 -8.28
N ASP A 160 -11.42 11.30 -9.54
CA ASP A 160 -10.41 12.25 -9.99
C ASP A 160 -10.89 13.72 -9.87
N GLU A 161 -12.20 14.00 -9.99
CA GLU A 161 -12.74 15.34 -9.94
C GLU A 161 -13.42 15.70 -8.60
N GLU A 162 -14.04 14.71 -7.92
CA GLU A 162 -14.83 14.94 -6.72
C GLU A 162 -14.22 14.31 -5.46
N TYR A 163 -13.05 13.69 -5.58
CA TYR A 163 -12.37 12.95 -4.51
C TYR A 163 -13.28 11.89 -3.86
N ALA A 164 -14.21 11.34 -4.62
CA ALA A 164 -15.18 10.32 -4.17
C ALA A 164 -14.76 8.95 -4.69
N HIS A 165 -14.26 8.09 -3.79
CA HIS A 165 -13.75 6.78 -4.17
C HIS A 165 -14.78 5.68 -3.93
N TYR A 166 -15.12 4.92 -4.98
CA TYR A 166 -16.16 3.88 -4.95
C TYR A 166 -15.81 2.72 -4.00
N ASP A 167 -14.53 2.38 -3.87
CA ASP A 167 -14.10 1.22 -3.08
C ASP A 167 -13.76 1.58 -1.62
N ILE A 168 -13.87 2.84 -1.18
CA ILE A 168 -13.79 3.21 0.25
C ILE A 168 -15.09 2.78 0.93
N ARG A 169 -15.08 1.56 1.47
CA ARG A 169 -16.22 0.92 2.15
C ARG A 169 -15.74 -0.28 2.99
N PRO A 170 -16.57 -0.83 3.87
CA PRO A 170 -16.26 -2.08 4.56
C PRO A 170 -15.91 -3.20 3.56
N TYR A 171 -14.96 -4.05 3.92
CA TYR A 171 -14.49 -5.14 3.05
C TYR A 171 -15.63 -6.02 2.51
N ASN A 172 -16.57 -6.38 3.39
CA ASN A 172 -17.72 -7.22 3.03
C ASN A 172 -18.73 -6.54 2.08
N ASP A 173 -18.61 -5.22 1.91
CA ASP A 173 -19.43 -4.44 0.99
C ASP A 173 -18.76 -4.17 -0.36
N LEU A 174 -17.54 -4.69 -0.57
CA LEU A 174 -16.86 -4.60 -1.85
C LEU A 174 -17.70 -5.23 -2.96
N ARG A 175 -17.64 -4.63 -4.13
CA ARG A 175 -18.40 -5.01 -5.31
C ARG A 175 -17.48 -5.18 -6.51
N ASN A 176 -17.96 -5.93 -7.48
CA ASN A 176 -17.28 -6.10 -8.78
C ASN A 176 -15.87 -6.74 -8.70
N GLY A 177 -15.62 -7.56 -7.69
CA GLY A 177 -14.36 -8.28 -7.53
C GLY A 177 -13.17 -7.40 -7.16
N SER A 178 -13.42 -6.23 -6.52
CA SER A 178 -12.34 -5.35 -6.05
C SER A 178 -11.48 -6.02 -4.97
N GLU A 179 -12.05 -6.94 -4.19
CA GLU A 179 -11.37 -7.73 -3.16
C GLU A 179 -10.22 -8.60 -3.69
N LYS A 180 -10.21 -8.91 -4.99
CA LYS A 180 -9.16 -9.73 -5.63
C LYS A 180 -7.76 -9.16 -5.45
N TYR A 181 -7.61 -7.84 -5.39
CA TYR A 181 -6.32 -7.19 -5.22
C TYR A 181 -5.78 -7.39 -3.80
N ASP A 182 -6.63 -7.25 -2.79
CA ASP A 182 -6.28 -7.46 -1.39
C ASP A 182 -5.93 -8.93 -1.14
N ILE A 183 -6.71 -9.85 -1.72
CA ILE A 183 -6.45 -11.29 -1.68
C ILE A 183 -5.12 -11.63 -2.37
N ALA A 184 -4.86 -11.09 -3.55
CA ALA A 184 -3.62 -11.34 -4.29
C ALA A 184 -2.40 -10.89 -3.50
N LEU A 185 -2.40 -9.67 -2.98
CA LEU A 185 -1.31 -9.13 -2.16
C LEU A 185 -1.07 -9.96 -0.90
N THR A 186 -2.16 -10.38 -0.25
CA THR A 186 -2.08 -11.15 0.98
C THR A 186 -1.62 -12.60 0.75
N ARG A 187 -2.09 -13.25 -0.30
CA ARG A 187 -1.67 -14.60 -0.68
C ARG A 187 -0.17 -14.66 -0.98
N HIS A 188 0.39 -13.57 -1.50
CA HIS A 188 1.82 -13.45 -1.80
C HIS A 188 2.63 -12.78 -0.68
N LEU A 189 2.03 -12.54 0.50
CA LEU A 189 2.68 -11.77 1.57
C LEU A 189 4.03 -12.38 1.99
N LEU A 190 4.11 -13.71 2.12
CA LEU A 190 5.37 -14.38 2.48
C LEU A 190 6.41 -14.30 1.36
N LEU A 191 5.96 -14.34 0.11
CA LEU A 191 6.84 -14.19 -1.04
C LEU A 191 7.42 -12.77 -1.11
N ILE A 192 6.58 -11.75 -0.86
CA ILE A 192 7.01 -10.35 -0.78
C ILE A 192 7.99 -10.16 0.39
N ALA A 193 7.68 -10.72 1.56
CA ALA A 193 8.44 -10.53 2.79
C ALA A 193 9.74 -11.34 2.85
N LYS A 194 9.99 -12.24 1.89
CA LYS A 194 11.18 -13.10 1.90
C LYS A 194 12.46 -12.25 1.93
N PRO A 195 13.36 -12.44 2.93
CA PRO A 195 14.65 -11.77 2.94
C PRO A 195 15.45 -12.11 1.68
N ASP A 196 16.28 -11.20 1.20
CA ASP A 196 17.24 -11.54 0.17
C ASP A 196 18.31 -12.49 0.77
N GLU A 197 18.68 -13.51 0.01
CA GLU A 197 19.70 -14.50 0.44
C GLU A 197 21.12 -13.90 0.56
N LYS A 198 21.20 -12.56 0.47
CA LYS A 198 22.47 -11.80 0.54
C LYS A 198 22.36 -10.63 1.52
N LEU A 199 22.29 -10.93 2.79
CA LEU A 199 22.70 -10.01 3.85
C LEU A 199 23.40 -10.82 4.94
#